data_663f1c640b40d125da102ceb9750c40d
#
_entry.id   663f1c640b40d125da102ceb9750c40d
#
_cell.length_a   1.000
_cell.length_b   1.000
_cell.length_c   1.000
_cell.angle_alpha   90.00
_cell.angle_beta   90.00
_cell.angle_gamma   90.00
#
_symmetry.space_group_name_H-M   'P 1'
#
loop_
_entity.id
_entity.type
_entity.pdbx_description
1 polymer ?
#
loop_
_entity_poly.entity_id
_entity_poly.type
_entity_poly.pdbx_seq_one_letter_code
_entity_poly.pdbx_strand_id
1 'polypeptide(L)'
;LHLLSRRQRQMCIRDSPIGVFLVLYLGLGILFEYVMEIPMGFDNVPIVVAFLAAILTACLQNPKLHFDQKLEVMAQGVGDKNIITMLLIFLAAGSFVGIVGRSSAESVAYCMLSLIPARFSVAVLFVVACFVSVAMGTSVGTITLLVPIAAAVSKASGFDLPFCIGSVMGGAMFGDNLSFISDTTIAACNGQGCKMKDKFRENFGIAMPAAVATLIVILILSFQTTIKGHVSQPYNLIQVIPYVLVLIGGVVGINVFLVLLIGIGSGALIMLIGGYVEPVEMLVRMGNGVSGMFETCMVAILVAAMCALIREYGGFEALLGIIRKAFKGRRGGQFGMGLLVGAMDIATANNTVAIVMANPIAKEMAAEYGITPKKAASILDTFSCIFQGVIPYGAQMLVAISAVNELGSQISAFQVMPRLYYPMFLLISSLIAIVGVKGRRRRYRK
;
A
#
# COMPACT_ATOMS: atom_id res chain seq x y z
N LEU A 1 21.60 -12.29 -25.92
CA LEU A 1 22.29 -11.05 -25.55
C LEU A 1 23.12 -10.43 -26.70
N HIS A 2 23.62 -11.24 -27.64
CA HIS A 2 24.42 -10.73 -28.78
C HIS A 2 23.62 -9.94 -29.84
N LEU A 3 22.31 -10.01 -29.85
CA LEU A 3 21.43 -9.34 -30.82
C LEU A 3 20.89 -7.99 -30.34
N LEU A 4 21.20 -7.55 -29.11
CA LEU A 4 20.75 -6.27 -28.56
C LEU A 4 21.76 -5.17 -28.88
N SER A 5 21.27 -3.96 -29.25
CA SER A 5 22.13 -2.78 -29.46
C SER A 5 22.89 -2.41 -28.18
N ARG A 6 24.04 -1.71 -28.28
CA ARG A 6 24.81 -1.23 -27.11
C ARG A 6 23.93 -0.48 -26.09
N ARG A 7 22.97 0.29 -26.54
CA ARG A 7 21.99 1.01 -25.71
C ARG A 7 21.03 0.04 -24.98
N GLN A 8 20.56 -1.00 -25.66
CA GLN A 8 19.68 -2.02 -25.06
C GLN A 8 20.43 -2.91 -24.05
N ARG A 9 21.72 -3.23 -24.32
CA ARG A 9 22.55 -3.94 -23.33
C ARG A 9 22.79 -3.13 -22.05
N GLN A 10 23.07 -1.83 -22.19
CA GLN A 10 23.22 -0.95 -21.04
C GLN A 10 21.92 -0.81 -20.25
N MET A 11 20.76 -0.88 -20.90
CA MET A 11 19.43 -0.89 -20.29
C MET A 11 19.22 -2.15 -19.43
N CYS A 12 19.41 -3.35 -20.00
CA CYS A 12 19.21 -4.60 -19.27
C CYS A 12 20.14 -4.76 -18.06
N ILE A 13 21.33 -4.13 -18.10
CA ILE A 13 22.28 -4.18 -16.98
C ILE A 13 21.84 -3.23 -15.86
N ARG A 14 21.30 -2.05 -16.17
CA ARG A 14 20.93 -1.03 -15.18
C ARG A 14 19.70 -1.40 -14.36
N ASP A 15 18.76 -2.16 -14.95
CA ASP A 15 17.54 -2.62 -14.27
C ASP A 15 17.72 -4.00 -13.60
N SER A 16 18.90 -4.60 -13.70
CA SER A 16 19.16 -5.94 -13.17
C SER A 16 19.00 -6.07 -11.65
N PRO A 17 19.21 -5.03 -10.79
CA PRO A 17 18.97 -5.17 -9.35
C PRO A 17 17.52 -5.51 -9.02
N ILE A 18 16.55 -4.86 -9.69
CA ILE A 18 15.13 -5.18 -9.55
C ILE A 18 14.86 -6.61 -10.04
N GLY A 19 15.46 -6.98 -11.17
CA GLY A 19 15.38 -8.34 -11.72
C GLY A 19 15.94 -9.39 -10.76
N VAL A 20 17.08 -9.14 -10.13
CA VAL A 20 17.69 -10.03 -9.12
C VAL A 20 16.76 -10.17 -7.92
N PHE A 21 16.22 -9.07 -7.40
CA PHE A 21 15.24 -9.10 -6.31
C PHE A 21 14.03 -9.98 -6.67
N LEU A 22 13.40 -9.71 -7.84
CA LEU A 22 12.21 -10.46 -8.27
C LEU A 22 12.50 -11.94 -8.47
N VAL A 23 13.63 -12.30 -9.06
CA VAL A 23 14.03 -13.71 -9.25
C VAL A 23 14.28 -14.39 -7.92
N LEU A 24 14.98 -13.75 -6.99
CA LEU A 24 15.23 -14.32 -5.67
C LEU A 24 13.93 -14.43 -4.86
N TYR A 25 13.16 -13.37 -4.73
CA TYR A 25 11.98 -13.37 -3.88
C TYR A 25 10.81 -14.16 -4.50
N LEU A 26 10.37 -13.78 -5.71
CA LEU A 26 9.26 -14.47 -6.37
C LEU A 26 9.69 -15.83 -6.94
N GLY A 27 10.88 -15.93 -7.54
CA GLY A 27 11.36 -17.18 -8.15
C GLY A 27 11.57 -18.27 -7.11
N LEU A 28 12.29 -17.98 -6.02
CA LEU A 28 12.47 -18.96 -4.93
C LEU A 28 11.16 -19.20 -4.16
N GLY A 29 10.33 -18.17 -3.95
CA GLY A 29 9.02 -18.32 -3.33
C GLY A 29 8.13 -19.29 -4.11
N ILE A 30 8.02 -19.11 -5.44
CA ILE A 30 7.28 -20.03 -6.32
C ILE A 30 7.89 -21.43 -6.29
N LEU A 31 9.20 -21.54 -6.31
CA LEU A 31 9.90 -22.84 -6.25
C LEU A 31 9.56 -23.57 -4.93
N PHE A 32 9.62 -22.89 -3.79
CA PHE A 32 9.34 -23.50 -2.50
C PHE A 32 7.86 -23.85 -2.33
N GLU A 33 6.95 -22.93 -2.66
CA GLU A 33 5.50 -23.11 -2.44
C GLU A 33 4.87 -24.12 -3.40
N TYR A 34 5.16 -24.00 -4.71
CA TYR A 34 4.45 -24.76 -5.75
C TYR A 34 5.23 -25.93 -6.36
N VAL A 35 6.57 -25.93 -6.28
CA VAL A 35 7.39 -27.02 -6.85
C VAL A 35 7.88 -27.97 -5.77
N MET A 36 8.31 -27.42 -4.63
CA MET A 36 8.77 -28.22 -3.48
C MET A 36 7.66 -28.50 -2.47
N GLU A 37 6.47 -27.92 -2.67
CA GLU A 37 5.29 -28.10 -1.82
C GLU A 37 5.54 -27.76 -0.33
N ILE A 38 6.45 -26.84 -0.06
CA ILE A 38 6.76 -26.38 1.30
C ILE A 38 5.65 -25.43 1.73
N PRO A 39 4.89 -25.71 2.79
CA PRO A 39 3.86 -24.80 3.27
C PRO A 39 4.45 -23.42 3.62
N MET A 40 3.78 -22.34 3.16
CA MET A 40 4.25 -20.96 3.32
C MET A 40 5.67 -20.75 2.74
N GLY A 41 5.94 -21.33 1.56
CA GLY A 41 7.26 -21.31 0.91
C GLY A 41 7.82 -19.91 0.67
N PHE A 42 6.94 -18.92 0.45
CA PHE A 42 7.35 -17.52 0.30
C PHE A 42 7.92 -16.92 1.60
N ASP A 43 7.41 -17.33 2.77
CA ASP A 43 7.90 -16.84 4.06
C ASP A 43 9.30 -17.39 4.39
N ASN A 44 9.71 -18.47 3.72
CA ASN A 44 11.07 -19.02 3.83
C ASN A 44 12.10 -18.22 3.00
N VAL A 45 11.69 -17.25 2.20
CA VAL A 45 12.59 -16.35 1.47
C VAL A 45 12.63 -15.00 2.22
N PRO A 46 13.65 -14.74 3.06
CA PRO A 46 13.72 -13.48 3.80
C PRO A 46 13.84 -12.31 2.82
N ILE A 47 12.78 -11.49 2.76
CA ILE A 47 12.69 -10.37 1.80
C ILE A 47 13.85 -9.38 1.96
N VAL A 48 14.32 -9.15 3.19
CA VAL A 48 15.47 -8.30 3.49
C VAL A 48 16.73 -8.83 2.82
N VAL A 49 16.95 -10.16 2.82
CA VAL A 49 18.11 -10.80 2.16
C VAL A 49 18.02 -10.63 0.66
N ALA A 50 16.85 -10.80 0.06
CA ALA A 50 16.65 -10.59 -1.37
C ALA A 50 16.96 -9.12 -1.78
N PHE A 51 16.56 -8.13 -0.97
CA PHE A 51 16.93 -6.73 -1.23
C PHE A 51 18.42 -6.45 -1.03
N LEU A 52 19.07 -7.06 -0.04
CA LEU A 52 20.52 -6.94 0.13
C LEU A 52 21.29 -7.48 -1.09
N ALA A 53 20.89 -8.63 -1.64
CA ALA A 53 21.46 -9.17 -2.86
C ALA A 53 21.24 -8.24 -4.07
N ALA A 54 20.07 -7.61 -4.17
CA ALA A 54 19.78 -6.62 -5.20
C ALA A 54 20.65 -5.36 -5.06
N ILE A 55 20.83 -4.83 -3.85
CA ILE A 55 21.72 -3.69 -3.58
C ILE A 55 23.17 -4.04 -3.91
N LEU A 56 23.63 -5.23 -3.52
CA LEU A 56 24.97 -5.70 -3.88
C LEU A 56 25.15 -5.71 -5.40
N THR A 57 24.16 -6.22 -6.14
CA THR A 57 24.17 -6.19 -7.60
C THR A 57 24.21 -4.75 -8.13
N ALA A 58 23.43 -3.82 -7.56
CA ALA A 58 23.49 -2.40 -7.92
C ALA A 58 24.87 -1.80 -7.66
N CYS A 59 25.50 -2.14 -6.54
CA CYS A 59 26.86 -1.68 -6.21
C CYS A 59 27.91 -2.18 -7.18
N LEU A 60 27.75 -3.37 -7.75
CA LEU A 60 28.70 -3.94 -8.72
C LEU A 60 28.56 -3.37 -10.14
N GLN A 61 27.43 -2.75 -10.46
CA GLN A 61 27.09 -2.34 -11.84
C GLN A 61 27.84 -1.13 -12.38
N ASN A 62 28.21 -0.18 -11.56
CA ASN A 62 28.87 1.05 -12.00
C ASN A 62 30.27 1.19 -11.38
N PRO A 63 31.32 0.69 -12.08
CA PRO A 63 32.68 0.74 -11.56
C PRO A 63 33.28 2.17 -11.56
N LYS A 64 32.60 3.16 -12.19
CA LYS A 64 33.07 4.54 -12.24
C LYS A 64 32.85 5.30 -10.92
N LEU A 65 31.84 4.87 -10.14
CA LEU A 65 31.57 5.45 -8.83
C LEU A 65 32.27 4.63 -7.76
N HIS A 66 33.04 5.32 -6.93
CA HIS A 66 33.63 4.71 -5.74
C HIS A 66 32.54 4.29 -4.74
N PHE A 67 32.84 3.34 -3.86
CA PHE A 67 31.87 2.80 -2.92
C PHE A 67 31.30 3.89 -2.00
N ASP A 68 32.14 4.83 -1.54
CA ASP A 68 31.71 5.97 -0.69
C ASP A 68 30.67 6.85 -1.39
N GLN A 69 30.84 7.11 -2.69
CA GLN A 69 29.85 7.86 -3.49
C GLN A 69 28.54 7.10 -3.62
N LYS A 70 28.59 5.76 -3.75
CA LYS A 70 27.38 4.93 -3.75
C LYS A 70 26.66 4.96 -2.42
N LEU A 71 27.41 4.94 -1.30
CA LEU A 71 26.84 5.12 0.03
C LEU A 71 26.16 6.49 0.20
N GLU A 72 26.77 7.55 -0.31
CA GLU A 72 26.18 8.89 -0.28
C GLU A 72 24.86 8.95 -1.06
N VAL A 73 24.82 8.39 -2.27
CA VAL A 73 23.58 8.28 -3.08
C VAL A 73 22.50 7.48 -2.34
N MET A 74 22.86 6.35 -1.74
CA MET A 74 21.92 5.55 -0.92
C MET A 74 21.41 6.33 0.28
N ALA A 75 22.30 7.04 0.99
CA ALA A 75 21.93 7.85 2.15
C ALA A 75 20.94 8.96 1.77
N GLN A 76 21.15 9.64 0.63
CA GLN A 76 20.20 10.63 0.11
C GLN A 76 18.83 10.01 -0.20
N GLY A 77 18.80 8.80 -0.75
CA GLY A 77 17.55 8.08 -1.02
C GLY A 77 16.79 7.71 0.26
N VAL A 78 17.49 7.20 1.27
CA VAL A 78 16.91 6.84 2.57
C VAL A 78 16.47 8.08 3.35
N GLY A 79 17.20 9.20 3.22
CA GLY A 79 16.88 10.48 3.86
C GLY A 79 15.68 11.22 3.22
N ASP A 80 15.01 10.65 2.22
CA ASP A 80 13.81 11.26 1.66
C ASP A 80 12.72 11.42 2.73
N LYS A 81 12.05 12.60 2.73
CA LYS A 81 11.01 12.95 3.71
C LYS A 81 9.91 11.88 3.79
N ASN A 82 9.51 11.31 2.65
CA ASN A 82 8.43 10.32 2.63
C ASN A 82 8.88 9.01 3.31
N ILE A 83 10.12 8.59 3.07
CA ILE A 83 10.70 7.38 3.70
C ILE A 83 10.78 7.58 5.22
N ILE A 84 11.34 8.70 5.67
CA ILE A 84 11.42 9.02 7.12
C ILE A 84 10.03 9.07 7.75
N THR A 85 9.05 9.68 7.08
CA THR A 85 7.67 9.74 7.58
C THR A 85 7.06 8.35 7.70
N MET A 86 7.27 7.47 6.71
CA MET A 86 6.80 6.08 6.75
C MET A 86 7.43 5.30 7.91
N LEU A 87 8.73 5.42 8.12
CA LEU A 87 9.43 4.75 9.23
C LEU A 87 8.86 5.18 10.58
N LEU A 88 8.63 6.49 10.78
CA LEU A 88 8.01 7.00 12.02
C LEU A 88 6.59 6.47 12.23
N ILE A 89 5.80 6.37 11.17
CA ILE A 89 4.45 5.79 11.22
C ILE A 89 4.52 4.30 11.60
N PHE A 90 5.43 3.52 11.00
CA PHE A 90 5.58 2.10 11.32
C PHE A 90 5.98 1.87 12.77
N LEU A 91 6.97 2.62 13.28
CA LEU A 91 7.41 2.52 14.67
C LEU A 91 6.30 2.93 15.65
N ALA A 92 5.57 4.02 15.36
CA ALA A 92 4.44 4.44 16.17
C ALA A 92 3.28 3.42 16.11
N ALA A 93 3.03 2.82 14.95
CA ALA A 93 2.04 1.76 14.77
C ALA A 93 2.37 0.53 15.62
N GLY A 94 3.60 0.06 15.57
CA GLY A 94 4.07 -1.05 16.41
C GLY A 94 3.91 -0.75 17.89
N SER A 95 4.33 0.46 18.34
CA SER A 95 4.13 0.90 19.72
C SER A 95 2.65 0.91 20.11
N PHE A 96 1.77 1.43 19.27
CA PHE A 96 0.33 1.46 19.51
C PHE A 96 -0.24 0.06 19.69
N VAL A 97 0.02 -0.85 18.74
CA VAL A 97 -0.46 -2.24 18.82
C VAL A 97 0.12 -2.94 20.03
N GLY A 98 1.39 -2.72 20.37
CA GLY A 98 2.04 -3.30 21.55
C GLY A 98 1.38 -2.87 22.86
N ILE A 99 1.01 -1.58 23.02
CA ILE A 99 0.36 -1.07 24.23
C ILE A 99 -1.08 -1.52 24.33
N VAL A 100 -1.85 -1.21 23.27
CA VAL A 100 -3.31 -1.44 23.26
C VAL A 100 -3.60 -2.94 23.24
N GLY A 101 -2.74 -3.69 22.56
CA GLY A 101 -2.71 -5.14 22.54
C GLY A 101 -3.95 -5.77 21.93
N ARG A 102 -3.98 -7.09 22.05
CA ARG A 102 -5.06 -7.93 21.53
C ARG A 102 -6.40 -7.67 22.22
N SER A 103 -6.39 -7.42 23.53
CA SER A 103 -7.61 -7.27 24.34
C SER A 103 -8.46 -6.06 23.93
N SER A 104 -7.81 -4.95 23.59
CA SER A 104 -8.52 -3.75 23.11
C SER A 104 -9.09 -3.95 21.72
N ALA A 105 -8.34 -4.56 20.80
CA ALA A 105 -8.83 -4.89 19.46
C ALA A 105 -10.03 -5.86 19.52
N GLU A 106 -9.96 -6.88 20.38
CA GLU A 106 -11.07 -7.80 20.65
C GLU A 106 -12.28 -7.05 21.26
N SER A 107 -12.05 -6.13 22.20
CA SER A 107 -13.13 -5.30 22.78
C SER A 107 -13.82 -4.43 21.74
N VAL A 108 -13.07 -3.83 20.81
CA VAL A 108 -13.65 -3.08 19.69
C VAL A 108 -14.48 -4.00 18.79
N ALA A 109 -13.96 -5.17 18.45
CA ALA A 109 -14.66 -6.13 17.61
C ALA A 109 -15.96 -6.62 18.22
N TYR A 110 -15.95 -6.99 19.51
CA TYR A 110 -17.16 -7.43 20.23
C TYR A 110 -18.16 -6.29 20.42
N CYS A 111 -17.70 -5.07 20.71
CA CYS A 111 -18.54 -3.87 20.73
C CYS A 111 -19.22 -3.65 19.37
N MET A 112 -18.48 -3.73 18.28
CA MET A 112 -19.04 -3.60 16.93
C MET A 112 -20.06 -4.71 16.63
N LEU A 113 -19.75 -5.97 16.97
CA LEU A 113 -20.64 -7.11 16.74
C LEU A 113 -21.89 -7.10 17.65
N SER A 114 -21.87 -6.39 18.78
CA SER A 114 -23.06 -6.17 19.61
C SER A 114 -24.04 -5.18 19.00
N LEU A 115 -23.53 -4.23 18.19
CA LEU A 115 -24.33 -3.18 17.56
C LEU A 115 -24.79 -3.56 16.14
N ILE A 116 -24.03 -4.39 15.43
CA ILE A 116 -24.22 -4.71 14.01
C ILE A 116 -24.27 -6.22 13.86
N PRO A 117 -25.27 -6.79 13.14
CA PRO A 117 -25.27 -8.21 12.83
C PRO A 117 -23.94 -8.65 12.19
N ALA A 118 -23.37 -9.74 12.66
CA ALA A 118 -22.04 -10.21 12.23
C ALA A 118 -21.87 -10.28 10.69
N ARG A 119 -22.93 -10.60 9.96
CA ARG A 119 -22.94 -10.65 8.49
C ARG A 119 -22.57 -9.35 7.80
N PHE A 120 -22.77 -8.20 8.46
CA PHE A 120 -22.44 -6.88 7.90
C PHE A 120 -21.09 -6.36 8.40
N SER A 121 -20.42 -7.02 9.34
CA SER A 121 -19.22 -6.50 10.00
C SER A 121 -18.09 -6.21 9.01
N VAL A 122 -17.84 -7.09 8.05
CA VAL A 122 -16.78 -6.90 7.03
C VAL A 122 -17.13 -5.76 6.06
N ALA A 123 -18.41 -5.64 5.67
CA ALA A 123 -18.90 -4.54 4.84
C ALA A 123 -18.75 -3.18 5.57
N VAL A 124 -19.05 -3.15 6.86
CA VAL A 124 -18.87 -1.94 7.70
C VAL A 124 -17.39 -1.59 7.82
N LEU A 125 -16.50 -2.57 8.04
CA LEU A 125 -15.06 -2.33 8.06
C LEU A 125 -14.55 -1.73 6.74
N PHE A 126 -15.02 -2.24 5.59
CA PHE A 126 -14.69 -1.68 4.28
C PHE A 126 -15.14 -0.21 4.18
N VAL A 127 -16.40 0.08 4.53
CA VAL A 127 -16.95 1.44 4.45
C VAL A 127 -16.22 2.40 5.41
N VAL A 128 -15.97 1.97 6.65
CA VAL A 128 -15.19 2.76 7.63
C VAL A 128 -13.79 3.03 7.10
N ALA A 129 -13.12 2.03 6.53
CA ALA A 129 -11.81 2.21 5.92
C ALA A 129 -11.83 3.23 4.77
N CYS A 130 -12.89 3.22 3.94
CA CYS A 130 -13.07 4.23 2.89
C CYS A 130 -13.10 5.66 3.47
N PHE A 131 -13.93 5.89 4.48
CA PHE A 131 -14.09 7.22 5.07
C PHE A 131 -12.84 7.69 5.83
N VAL A 132 -12.26 6.83 6.65
CA VAL A 132 -11.05 7.14 7.40
C VAL A 132 -9.91 7.49 6.44
N SER A 133 -9.72 6.70 5.39
CA SER A 133 -8.65 6.95 4.43
C SER A 133 -8.85 8.21 3.60
N VAL A 134 -10.09 8.55 3.19
CA VAL A 134 -10.38 9.83 2.54
C VAL A 134 -10.00 11.00 3.46
N ALA A 135 -10.31 10.91 4.74
CA ALA A 135 -10.09 11.97 5.72
C ALA A 135 -8.62 12.09 6.12
N MET A 136 -7.91 10.98 6.30
CA MET A 136 -6.49 10.96 6.67
C MET A 136 -5.55 11.21 5.48
N GLY A 137 -5.99 10.90 4.27
CA GLY A 137 -5.17 11.03 3.07
C GLY A 137 -4.05 10.00 2.98
N THR A 138 -4.21 8.82 3.59
CA THR A 138 -3.21 7.75 3.52
C THR A 138 -3.83 6.37 3.71
N SER A 139 -3.54 5.47 2.77
CA SER A 139 -3.93 4.07 2.86
C SER A 139 -3.15 3.33 3.95
N VAL A 140 -1.84 3.54 4.03
CA VAL A 140 -0.97 2.88 5.02
C VAL A 140 -1.42 3.19 6.46
N GLY A 141 -1.70 4.48 6.76
CA GLY A 141 -2.19 4.88 8.08
C GLY A 141 -3.54 4.24 8.42
N THR A 142 -4.46 4.19 7.47
CA THR A 142 -5.78 3.56 7.64
C THR A 142 -5.66 2.05 7.88
N ILE A 143 -4.79 1.36 7.13
CA ILE A 143 -4.50 -0.06 7.29
C ILE A 143 -3.96 -0.34 8.69
N THR A 144 -2.96 0.45 9.12
CA THR A 144 -2.38 0.36 10.46
C THR A 144 -3.44 0.39 11.58
N LEU A 145 -4.44 1.26 11.43
CA LEU A 145 -5.47 1.44 12.45
C LEU A 145 -6.55 0.36 12.45
N LEU A 146 -6.95 -0.09 11.26
CA LEU A 146 -8.13 -0.92 11.10
C LEU A 146 -7.83 -2.41 10.99
N VAL A 147 -6.62 -2.81 10.57
CA VAL A 147 -6.26 -4.23 10.45
C VAL A 147 -6.31 -4.97 11.77
N PRO A 148 -5.87 -4.42 12.92
CA PRO A 148 -6.05 -5.08 14.22
C PRO A 148 -7.52 -5.36 14.54
N ILE A 149 -8.42 -4.42 14.24
CA ILE A 149 -9.86 -4.59 14.41
C ILE A 149 -10.40 -5.68 13.48
N ALA A 150 -9.98 -5.68 12.22
CA ALA A 150 -10.37 -6.68 11.23
C ALA A 150 -9.94 -8.09 11.63
N ALA A 151 -8.73 -8.25 12.16
CA ALA A 151 -8.23 -9.52 12.69
C ALA A 151 -9.07 -10.01 13.88
N ALA A 152 -9.42 -9.11 14.80
CA ALA A 152 -10.27 -9.42 15.94
C ALA A 152 -11.71 -9.78 15.50
N VAL A 153 -12.27 -9.07 14.52
CA VAL A 153 -13.58 -9.39 13.92
C VAL A 153 -13.56 -10.76 13.25
N SER A 154 -12.52 -11.08 12.48
CA SER A 154 -12.34 -12.40 11.87
C SER A 154 -12.41 -13.52 12.92
N LYS A 155 -11.65 -13.36 14.01
CA LYS A 155 -11.61 -14.33 15.11
C LYS A 155 -12.97 -14.47 15.81
N ALA A 156 -13.65 -13.35 16.05
CA ALA A 156 -14.92 -13.30 16.78
C ALA A 156 -16.11 -13.82 15.94
N SER A 157 -16.15 -13.53 14.65
CA SER A 157 -17.27 -13.88 13.77
C SER A 157 -17.07 -15.18 12.99
N GLY A 158 -15.82 -15.65 12.86
CA GLY A 158 -15.44 -16.82 12.07
C GLY A 158 -15.28 -16.55 10.57
N PHE A 159 -15.25 -15.28 10.14
CA PHE A 159 -14.86 -14.93 8.78
C PHE A 159 -13.39 -15.25 8.52
N ASP A 160 -13.08 -15.58 7.28
CA ASP A 160 -11.72 -15.79 6.78
C ASP A 160 -10.85 -14.54 7.05
N LEU A 161 -9.69 -14.70 7.67
CA LEU A 161 -8.82 -13.59 8.04
C LEU A 161 -8.33 -12.81 6.82
N PRO A 162 -7.84 -13.44 5.72
CA PRO A 162 -7.51 -12.74 4.48
C PRO A 162 -8.66 -11.92 3.91
N PHE A 163 -9.89 -12.40 4.02
CA PHE A 163 -11.08 -11.69 3.54
C PHE A 163 -11.34 -10.40 4.33
N CYS A 164 -11.22 -10.43 5.66
CA CYS A 164 -11.37 -9.26 6.50
C CYS A 164 -10.26 -8.22 6.23
N ILE A 165 -9.01 -8.68 6.14
CA ILE A 165 -7.84 -7.83 5.87
C ILE A 165 -7.93 -7.21 4.47
N GLY A 166 -8.20 -8.01 3.44
CA GLY A 166 -8.33 -7.54 2.06
C GLY A 166 -9.46 -6.52 1.89
N SER A 167 -10.55 -6.65 2.66
CA SER A 167 -11.65 -5.69 2.66
C SER A 167 -11.23 -4.35 3.26
N VAL A 168 -10.52 -4.34 4.40
CA VAL A 168 -9.98 -3.10 4.99
C VAL A 168 -8.96 -2.44 4.07
N MET A 169 -8.03 -3.22 3.51
CA MET A 169 -7.05 -2.71 2.55
C MET A 169 -7.73 -2.09 1.33
N GLY A 170 -8.75 -2.75 0.77
CA GLY A 170 -9.51 -2.22 -0.36
C GLY A 170 -10.21 -0.89 -0.05
N GLY A 171 -10.80 -0.76 1.14
CA GLY A 171 -11.40 0.49 1.61
C GLY A 171 -10.36 1.61 1.81
N ALA A 172 -9.21 1.28 2.38
CA ALA A 172 -8.09 2.20 2.55
C ALA A 172 -7.56 2.71 1.19
N MET A 173 -7.42 1.83 0.22
CA MET A 173 -7.01 2.17 -1.15
C MET A 173 -8.02 3.08 -1.85
N PHE A 174 -9.34 2.82 -1.69
CA PHE A 174 -10.39 3.69 -2.22
C PHE A 174 -10.26 5.10 -1.65
N GLY A 175 -10.09 5.21 -0.34
CA GLY A 175 -10.00 6.52 0.32
C GLY A 175 -8.78 7.31 -0.10
N ASP A 176 -7.62 6.68 -0.18
CA ASP A 176 -6.37 7.29 -0.63
C ASP A 176 -6.49 7.85 -2.06
N ASN A 177 -7.07 7.08 -2.97
CA ASN A 177 -7.30 7.47 -4.37
C ASN A 177 -8.27 8.66 -4.51
N LEU A 178 -9.22 8.85 -3.58
CA LEU A 178 -10.19 9.94 -3.60
C LEU A 178 -9.90 11.07 -2.63
N SER A 179 -8.88 10.97 -1.79
CA SER A 179 -8.52 12.03 -0.86
C SER A 179 -7.97 13.27 -1.57
N PHE A 180 -8.34 14.46 -1.08
CA PHE A 180 -7.74 15.72 -1.53
C PHE A 180 -6.38 16.01 -0.91
N ILE A 181 -6.08 15.38 0.21
CA ILE A 181 -4.88 15.63 1.02
C ILE A 181 -3.86 14.49 0.91
N SER A 182 -4.16 13.44 0.13
CA SER A 182 -3.25 12.32 -0.09
C SER A 182 -2.00 12.78 -0.86
N ASP A 183 -0.84 12.30 -0.41
CA ASP A 183 0.45 12.56 -1.05
C ASP A 183 0.46 12.11 -2.52
N THR A 184 -0.21 11.00 -2.84
CA THR A 184 -0.35 10.50 -4.21
C THR A 184 -1.15 11.45 -5.08
N THR A 185 -2.28 11.97 -4.57
CA THR A 185 -3.10 12.97 -5.24
C THR A 185 -2.33 14.26 -5.48
N ILE A 186 -1.62 14.74 -4.45
CA ILE A 186 -0.79 15.95 -4.53
C ILE A 186 0.31 15.77 -5.57
N ALA A 187 1.04 14.65 -5.52
CA ALA A 187 2.11 14.32 -6.45
C ALA A 187 1.60 14.26 -7.91
N ALA A 188 0.50 13.55 -8.16
CA ALA A 188 -0.08 13.41 -9.48
C ALA A 188 -0.58 14.77 -10.04
N CYS A 189 -1.29 15.55 -9.23
CA CYS A 189 -1.84 16.85 -9.66
C CYS A 189 -0.74 17.89 -9.92
N ASN A 190 0.25 17.99 -9.04
CA ASN A 190 1.35 18.94 -9.19
C ASN A 190 2.21 18.60 -10.42
N GLY A 191 2.53 17.33 -10.61
CA GLY A 191 3.32 16.88 -11.77
C GLY A 191 2.63 17.13 -13.11
N GLN A 192 1.32 16.91 -13.18
CA GLN A 192 0.54 17.13 -14.39
C GLN A 192 0.05 18.57 -14.54
N GLY A 193 0.12 19.40 -13.50
CA GLY A 193 -0.35 20.79 -13.55
C GLY A 193 -1.88 20.90 -13.59
N CYS A 194 -2.62 20.09 -12.83
CA CYS A 194 -4.07 20.14 -12.75
C CYS A 194 -4.56 20.44 -11.32
N LYS A 195 -5.80 20.92 -11.21
CA LYS A 195 -6.43 21.15 -9.91
C LYS A 195 -6.89 19.83 -9.29
N MET A 196 -6.69 19.65 -7.98
CA MET A 196 -7.13 18.46 -7.24
C MET A 196 -8.63 18.18 -7.41
N LYS A 197 -9.47 19.23 -7.41
CA LYS A 197 -10.92 19.09 -7.64
C LYS A 197 -11.26 18.48 -8.99
N ASP A 198 -10.50 18.79 -10.04
CA ASP A 198 -10.74 18.25 -11.38
C ASP A 198 -10.28 16.78 -11.49
N LYS A 199 -9.17 16.43 -10.83
CA LYS A 199 -8.71 15.04 -10.68
C LYS A 199 -9.70 14.22 -9.87
N PHE A 200 -10.19 14.75 -8.75
CA PHE A 200 -11.20 14.08 -7.91
C PHE A 200 -12.44 13.69 -8.72
N ARG A 201 -13.00 14.62 -9.51
CA ARG A 201 -14.16 14.33 -10.35
C ARG A 201 -13.89 13.24 -11.40
N GLU A 202 -12.67 13.20 -11.94
CA GLU A 202 -12.27 12.17 -12.89
C GLU A 202 -12.13 10.81 -12.19
N ASN A 203 -11.46 10.77 -11.02
CA ASN A 203 -11.29 9.56 -10.23
C ASN A 203 -12.59 9.02 -9.65
N PHE A 204 -13.49 9.89 -9.20
CA PHE A 204 -14.77 9.49 -8.63
C PHE A 204 -15.57 8.60 -9.58
N GLY A 205 -15.58 8.95 -10.88
CA GLY A 205 -16.24 8.15 -11.91
C GLY A 205 -15.60 6.78 -12.16
N ILE A 206 -14.36 6.56 -11.70
CA ILE A 206 -13.62 5.30 -11.85
C ILE A 206 -13.67 4.50 -10.53
N ALA A 207 -13.38 5.14 -9.43
CA ALA A 207 -13.24 4.52 -8.11
C ALA A 207 -14.59 4.12 -7.49
N MET A 208 -15.63 4.94 -7.67
CA MET A 208 -16.94 4.67 -7.07
C MET A 208 -17.60 3.39 -7.61
N PRO A 209 -17.65 3.12 -8.94
CA PRO A 209 -18.17 1.85 -9.45
C PRO A 209 -17.38 0.64 -8.92
N ALA A 210 -16.06 0.76 -8.79
CA ALA A 210 -15.23 -0.29 -8.23
C ALA A 210 -15.53 -0.55 -6.75
N ALA A 211 -15.72 0.51 -5.96
CA ALA A 211 -16.07 0.39 -4.54
C ALA A 211 -17.46 -0.24 -4.34
N VAL A 212 -18.45 0.17 -5.14
CA VAL A 212 -19.79 -0.41 -5.10
C VAL A 212 -19.75 -1.90 -5.46
N ALA A 213 -19.03 -2.28 -6.53
CA ALA A 213 -18.85 -3.67 -6.92
C ALA A 213 -18.15 -4.48 -5.81
N THR A 214 -17.12 -3.91 -5.18
CA THR A 214 -16.42 -4.51 -4.03
C THR A 214 -17.38 -4.74 -2.87
N LEU A 215 -18.17 -3.73 -2.49
CA LEU A 215 -19.13 -3.83 -1.39
C LEU A 215 -20.19 -4.93 -1.68
N ILE A 216 -20.67 -5.01 -2.91
CA ILE A 216 -21.62 -6.07 -3.32
C ILE A 216 -20.98 -7.45 -3.15
N VAL A 217 -19.74 -7.65 -3.61
CA VAL A 217 -19.02 -8.93 -3.46
C VAL A 217 -18.80 -9.27 -1.98
N ILE A 218 -18.37 -8.28 -1.18
CA ILE A 218 -18.21 -8.46 0.28
C ILE A 218 -19.52 -8.92 0.91
N LEU A 219 -20.66 -8.30 0.56
CA LEU A 219 -21.97 -8.68 1.09
C LEU A 219 -22.35 -10.09 0.65
N ILE A 220 -22.22 -10.43 -0.63
CA ILE A 220 -22.52 -11.77 -1.15
C ILE A 220 -21.71 -12.83 -0.40
N LEU A 221 -20.41 -12.66 -0.28
CA LEU A 221 -19.53 -13.60 0.43
C LEU A 221 -19.85 -13.68 1.92
N SER A 222 -20.17 -12.54 2.54
CA SER A 222 -20.58 -12.51 3.95
C SER A 222 -21.88 -13.28 4.22
N PHE A 223 -22.82 -13.25 3.25
CA PHE A 223 -24.07 -14.04 3.38
C PHE A 223 -23.88 -15.53 3.08
N GLN A 224 -22.88 -15.89 2.30
CA GLN A 224 -22.56 -17.30 1.98
C GLN A 224 -21.75 -17.98 3.11
N THR A 225 -21.04 -17.19 3.94
CA THR A 225 -20.23 -17.72 5.03
C THR A 225 -21.11 -18.17 6.20
N THR A 226 -20.87 -19.38 6.70
CA THR A 226 -21.52 -19.88 7.93
C THR A 226 -20.89 -19.19 9.13
N ILE A 227 -21.59 -18.23 9.70
CA ILE A 227 -21.14 -17.50 10.89
C ILE A 227 -21.28 -18.44 12.10
N LYS A 228 -20.22 -18.61 12.86
CA LYS A 228 -20.28 -19.21 14.19
C LYS A 228 -21.18 -18.28 15.00
N GLY A 229 -22.32 -18.78 15.49
CA GLY A 229 -23.43 -18.02 16.07
C GLY A 229 -22.99 -16.91 17.03
N HIS A 230 -23.94 -16.04 17.42
CA HIS A 230 -23.72 -14.88 18.29
C HIS A 230 -22.75 -15.17 19.45
N VAL A 231 -21.49 -14.86 19.25
CA VAL A 231 -20.50 -14.87 20.32
C VAL A 231 -20.62 -13.52 21.02
N SER A 232 -21.64 -13.40 21.89
CA SER A 232 -21.69 -12.29 22.84
C SER A 232 -20.64 -12.57 23.92
N GLN A 233 -19.42 -12.07 23.66
CA GLN A 233 -18.37 -12.05 24.67
C GLN A 233 -18.44 -10.70 25.40
N PRO A 234 -18.19 -10.70 26.72
CA PRO A 234 -18.08 -9.44 27.44
C PRO A 234 -16.92 -8.63 26.90
N TYR A 235 -17.13 -7.35 26.66
CA TYR A 235 -16.11 -6.42 26.19
C TYR A 235 -15.98 -5.24 27.15
N ASN A 236 -14.79 -4.65 27.19
CA ASN A 236 -14.49 -3.53 28.07
C ASN A 236 -14.54 -2.21 27.27
N LEU A 237 -15.58 -1.40 27.51
CA LEU A 237 -15.77 -0.12 26.85
C LEU A 237 -14.58 0.84 27.06
N ILE A 238 -13.89 0.76 28.20
CA ILE A 238 -12.74 1.64 28.47
C ILE A 238 -11.59 1.28 27.53
N GLN A 239 -11.38 0.01 27.22
CA GLN A 239 -10.35 -0.45 26.28
C GLN A 239 -10.69 -0.12 24.81
N VAL A 240 -11.93 0.23 24.50
CA VAL A 240 -12.34 0.68 23.16
C VAL A 240 -11.91 2.14 22.91
N ILE A 241 -11.79 2.95 23.97
CA ILE A 241 -11.52 4.41 23.86
C ILE A 241 -10.30 4.76 23.00
N PRO A 242 -9.11 4.12 23.12
CA PRO A 242 -7.95 4.46 22.31
C PRO A 242 -8.23 4.34 20.82
N TYR A 243 -8.91 3.26 20.39
CA TYR A 243 -9.29 3.08 18.99
C TYR A 243 -10.31 4.10 18.52
N VAL A 244 -11.29 4.45 19.37
CA VAL A 244 -12.29 5.50 19.04
C VAL A 244 -11.61 6.84 18.86
N LEU A 245 -10.67 7.23 19.74
CA LEU A 245 -9.93 8.49 19.63
C LEU A 245 -9.09 8.52 18.34
N VAL A 246 -8.44 7.42 18.01
CA VAL A 246 -7.67 7.28 16.79
C VAL A 246 -8.56 7.34 15.55
N LEU A 247 -9.70 6.68 15.54
CA LEU A 247 -10.68 6.76 14.45
C LEU A 247 -11.25 8.16 14.27
N ILE A 248 -11.62 8.83 15.37
CA ILE A 248 -12.10 10.23 15.33
C ILE A 248 -11.00 11.14 14.77
N GLY A 249 -9.76 11.01 15.26
CA GLY A 249 -8.62 11.77 14.77
C GLY A 249 -8.39 11.56 13.26
N GLY A 250 -8.53 10.32 12.79
CA GLY A 250 -8.47 9.98 11.37
C GLY A 250 -9.59 10.63 10.56
N VAL A 251 -10.84 10.54 11.02
CA VAL A 251 -12.00 11.13 10.34
C VAL A 251 -11.93 12.66 10.30
N VAL A 252 -11.38 13.30 11.34
CA VAL A 252 -11.14 14.74 11.38
C VAL A 252 -9.99 15.18 10.48
N GLY A 253 -9.17 14.24 10.00
CA GLY A 253 -8.05 14.53 9.11
C GLY A 253 -6.77 15.00 9.82
N ILE A 254 -6.57 14.59 11.08
CA ILE A 254 -5.33 14.84 11.80
C ILE A 254 -4.21 13.97 11.17
N ASN A 255 -2.98 14.49 11.16
CA ASN A 255 -1.83 13.74 10.67
C ASN A 255 -1.71 12.37 11.35
N VAL A 256 -1.48 11.29 10.57
CA VAL A 256 -1.44 9.88 11.02
C VAL A 256 -0.50 9.69 12.20
N PHE A 257 0.70 10.26 12.16
CA PHE A 257 1.68 10.13 13.23
C PHE A 257 1.16 10.73 14.55
N LEU A 258 0.53 11.91 14.49
CA LEU A 258 -0.10 12.54 15.67
C LEU A 258 -1.27 11.72 16.21
N VAL A 259 -2.08 11.16 15.32
CA VAL A 259 -3.20 10.28 15.69
C VAL A 259 -2.69 9.05 16.43
N LEU A 260 -1.61 8.43 15.94
CA LEU A 260 -0.98 7.29 16.61
C LEU A 260 -0.41 7.68 17.98
N LEU A 261 0.22 8.86 18.10
CA LEU A 261 0.70 9.35 19.40
C LEU A 261 -0.43 9.57 20.40
N ILE A 262 -1.59 10.08 19.96
CA ILE A 262 -2.81 10.19 20.79
C ILE A 262 -3.27 8.80 21.22
N GLY A 263 -3.29 7.84 20.30
CA GLY A 263 -3.62 6.44 20.57
C GLY A 263 -2.69 5.80 21.60
N ILE A 264 -1.38 5.99 21.42
CA ILE A 264 -0.33 5.52 22.35
C ILE A 264 -0.54 6.12 23.73
N GLY A 265 -0.67 7.44 23.83
CA GLY A 265 -0.83 8.14 25.09
C GLY A 265 -2.11 7.75 25.83
N SER A 266 -3.25 7.73 25.14
CA SER A 266 -4.54 7.31 25.71
C SER A 266 -4.55 5.82 26.06
N GLY A 267 -3.97 4.97 25.22
CA GLY A 267 -3.83 3.52 25.48
C GLY A 267 -2.98 3.25 26.71
N ALA A 268 -1.80 3.89 26.81
CA ALA A 268 -0.93 3.77 27.97
C ALA A 268 -1.62 4.20 29.26
N LEU A 269 -2.30 5.36 29.23
CA LEU A 269 -3.01 5.88 30.39
C LEU A 269 -4.11 4.90 30.87
N ILE A 270 -4.92 4.39 29.92
CA ILE A 270 -6.02 3.46 30.23
C ILE A 270 -5.50 2.13 30.75
N MET A 271 -4.43 1.59 30.14
CA MET A 271 -3.87 0.31 30.55
C MET A 271 -3.22 0.37 31.92
N LEU A 272 -2.55 1.49 32.27
CA LEU A 272 -1.94 1.71 33.57
C LEU A 272 -2.98 1.99 34.67
N ILE A 273 -3.89 2.94 34.46
CA ILE A 273 -4.88 3.33 35.46
C ILE A 273 -5.89 2.19 35.70
N GLY A 274 -6.23 1.46 34.65
CA GLY A 274 -7.11 0.29 34.73
C GLY A 274 -6.46 -0.93 35.38
N GLY A 275 -5.15 -0.89 35.68
CA GLY A 275 -4.43 -2.04 36.25
C GLY A 275 -4.32 -3.23 35.29
N TYR A 276 -4.47 -3.02 33.98
CA TYR A 276 -4.40 -4.10 32.98
C TYR A 276 -2.97 -4.52 32.67
N VAL A 277 -2.00 -3.63 32.91
CA VAL A 277 -0.57 -3.85 32.60
C VAL A 277 0.28 -3.12 33.62
N GLU A 278 1.34 -3.75 34.11
CA GLU A 278 2.37 -3.13 34.93
C GLU A 278 3.21 -2.15 34.10
N PRO A 279 3.74 -1.04 34.70
CA PRO A 279 4.49 -0.02 33.96
C PRO A 279 5.70 -0.58 33.19
N VAL A 280 6.45 -1.51 33.81
CA VAL A 280 7.62 -2.14 33.18
C VAL A 280 7.17 -3.06 32.02
N GLU A 281 6.14 -3.85 32.24
CA GLU A 281 5.58 -4.73 31.21
C GLU A 281 5.05 -3.92 30.01
N MET A 282 4.44 -2.75 30.25
CA MET A 282 3.98 -1.86 29.19
C MET A 282 5.14 -1.42 28.28
N LEU A 283 6.28 -1.02 28.86
CA LEU A 283 7.46 -0.65 28.06
C LEU A 283 8.00 -1.83 27.25
N VAL A 284 8.02 -3.02 27.83
CA VAL A 284 8.40 -4.25 27.14
C VAL A 284 7.47 -4.55 25.97
N ARG A 285 6.15 -4.44 26.17
CA ARG A 285 5.15 -4.63 25.12
C ARG A 285 5.29 -3.60 24.00
N MET A 286 5.54 -2.32 24.35
CA MET A 286 5.87 -1.29 23.36
C MET A 286 7.10 -1.66 22.54
N GLY A 287 8.17 -2.08 23.20
CA GLY A 287 9.42 -2.49 22.56
C GLY A 287 9.22 -3.68 21.61
N ASN A 288 8.44 -4.67 22.03
CA ASN A 288 8.10 -5.82 21.19
C ASN A 288 7.32 -5.39 19.95
N GLY A 289 6.31 -4.53 20.10
CA GLY A 289 5.53 -4.02 18.98
C GLY A 289 6.39 -3.21 17.99
N VAL A 290 7.32 -2.40 18.48
CA VAL A 290 8.30 -1.70 17.63
C VAL A 290 9.19 -2.69 16.89
N SER A 291 9.66 -3.73 17.58
CA SER A 291 10.51 -4.78 17.00
C SER A 291 9.75 -5.58 15.92
N GLY A 292 8.45 -5.78 16.06
CA GLY A 292 7.62 -6.43 15.04
C GLY A 292 7.52 -5.66 13.73
N MET A 293 7.81 -4.35 13.74
CA MET A 293 7.88 -3.53 12.52
C MET A 293 9.27 -3.54 11.85
N PHE A 294 10.24 -4.31 12.37
CA PHE A 294 11.62 -4.31 11.87
C PHE A 294 11.69 -4.63 10.38
N GLU A 295 11.07 -5.70 9.94
CA GLU A 295 11.11 -6.14 8.54
C GLU A 295 10.50 -5.08 7.61
N THR A 296 9.36 -4.51 7.98
CA THR A 296 8.68 -3.44 7.23
C THR A 296 9.57 -2.19 7.10
N CYS A 297 10.22 -1.78 8.20
CA CYS A 297 11.15 -0.65 8.20
C CYS A 297 12.38 -0.94 7.34
N MET A 298 12.98 -2.14 7.46
CA MET A 298 14.16 -2.52 6.69
C MET A 298 13.87 -2.59 5.20
N VAL A 299 12.73 -3.13 4.80
CA VAL A 299 12.30 -3.13 3.39
C VAL A 299 12.19 -1.70 2.86
N ALA A 300 11.55 -0.80 3.58
CA ALA A 300 11.43 0.60 3.16
C ALA A 300 12.79 1.27 2.95
N ILE A 301 13.74 1.06 3.87
CA ILE A 301 15.11 1.58 3.79
C ILE A 301 15.86 0.98 2.58
N LEU A 302 15.84 -0.34 2.44
CA LEU A 302 16.60 -1.03 1.39
C LEU A 302 16.07 -0.73 -0.01
N VAL A 303 14.75 -0.66 -0.17
CA VAL A 303 14.10 -0.23 -1.42
C VAL A 303 14.52 1.19 -1.77
N ALA A 304 14.47 2.13 -0.82
CA ALA A 304 14.85 3.51 -1.06
C ALA A 304 16.32 3.63 -1.48
N ALA A 305 17.23 2.91 -0.81
CA ALA A 305 18.65 2.87 -1.14
C ALA A 305 18.90 2.28 -2.55
N MET A 306 18.26 1.15 -2.87
CA MET A 306 18.35 0.50 -4.19
C MET A 306 17.85 1.43 -5.30
N CYS A 307 16.68 2.05 -5.10
CA CYS A 307 16.07 2.95 -6.08
C CYS A 307 16.91 4.20 -6.34
N ALA A 308 17.56 4.74 -5.29
CA ALA A 308 18.48 5.86 -5.44
C ALA A 308 19.65 5.51 -6.38
N LEU A 309 20.27 4.34 -6.21
CA LEU A 309 21.34 3.86 -7.08
C LEU A 309 20.85 3.63 -8.53
N ILE A 310 19.70 2.98 -8.71
CA ILE A 310 19.13 2.74 -10.04
C ILE A 310 18.83 4.07 -10.76
N ARG A 311 18.32 5.07 -10.02
CA ARG A 311 18.07 6.42 -10.54
C ARG A 311 19.36 7.09 -10.98
N GLU A 312 20.39 7.07 -10.14
CA GLU A 312 21.70 7.64 -10.45
C GLU A 312 22.33 7.02 -11.72
N TYR A 313 22.08 5.72 -11.93
CA TYR A 313 22.56 5.01 -13.12
C TYR A 313 21.70 5.23 -14.36
N GLY A 314 20.58 5.97 -14.26
CA GLY A 314 19.65 6.21 -15.36
C GLY A 314 18.86 4.98 -15.80
N GLY A 315 18.66 3.99 -14.89
CA GLY A 315 17.90 2.78 -15.17
C GLY A 315 16.44 3.08 -15.48
N PHE A 316 15.80 3.91 -14.69
CA PHE A 316 14.40 4.27 -14.89
C PHE A 316 14.12 5.00 -16.23
N GLU A 317 15.03 5.86 -16.70
CA GLU A 317 14.87 6.55 -17.99
C GLU A 317 14.79 5.57 -19.16
N ALA A 318 15.52 4.46 -19.06
CA ALA A 318 15.52 3.43 -20.07
C ALA A 318 14.17 2.69 -20.14
N LEU A 319 13.62 2.27 -19.00
CA LEU A 319 12.30 1.63 -18.89
C LEU A 319 11.19 2.56 -19.41
N LEU A 320 11.24 3.83 -19.01
CA LEU A 320 10.32 4.88 -19.44
C LEU A 320 10.34 5.06 -20.96
N GLY A 321 11.54 5.03 -21.57
CA GLY A 321 11.70 5.13 -23.02
C GLY A 321 11.11 3.98 -23.82
N ILE A 322 11.10 2.75 -23.27
CA ILE A 322 10.48 1.58 -23.89
C ILE A 322 8.96 1.74 -23.91
N ILE A 323 8.37 2.07 -22.78
CA ILE A 323 6.91 2.22 -22.63
C ILE A 323 6.38 3.29 -23.58
N ARG A 324 7.06 4.44 -23.66
CA ARG A 324 6.70 5.52 -24.58
C ARG A 324 6.70 5.06 -26.05
N LYS A 325 7.64 4.22 -26.47
CA LYS A 325 7.71 3.70 -27.84
C LYS A 325 6.65 2.64 -28.14
N ALA A 326 6.30 1.83 -27.17
CA ALA A 326 5.35 0.73 -27.31
C ALA A 326 3.89 1.20 -27.39
N PHE A 327 3.53 2.26 -26.65
CA PHE A 327 2.16 2.72 -26.50
C PHE A 327 1.93 4.08 -27.17
N LYS A 328 1.22 4.06 -28.32
CA LYS A 328 0.96 5.25 -29.13
C LYS A 328 -0.52 5.61 -29.19
N GLY A 329 -0.80 6.87 -29.46
CA GLY A 329 -2.16 7.40 -29.59
C GLY A 329 -2.87 7.56 -28.24
N ARG A 330 -4.08 8.14 -28.27
CA ARG A 330 -4.77 8.57 -27.05
C ARG A 330 -5.11 7.44 -26.08
N ARG A 331 -5.58 6.28 -26.57
CA ARG A 331 -5.90 5.12 -25.73
C ARG A 331 -4.64 4.38 -25.30
N GLY A 332 -3.74 4.12 -26.26
CA GLY A 332 -2.45 3.50 -25.98
C GLY A 332 -1.63 4.32 -24.99
N GLY A 333 -1.58 5.66 -25.15
CA GLY A 333 -0.89 6.55 -24.23
C GLY A 333 -1.46 6.50 -22.80
N GLN A 334 -2.78 6.44 -22.62
CA GLN A 334 -3.39 6.28 -21.30
C GLN A 334 -3.00 4.94 -20.64
N PHE A 335 -3.07 3.86 -21.40
CA PHE A 335 -2.66 2.54 -20.91
C PHE A 335 -1.16 2.50 -20.62
N GLY A 336 -0.34 3.09 -21.50
CA GLY A 336 1.10 3.22 -21.30
C GLY A 336 1.48 4.00 -20.05
N MET A 337 0.77 5.10 -19.72
CA MET A 337 0.96 5.83 -18.45
C MET A 337 0.63 4.97 -17.24
N GLY A 338 -0.43 4.16 -17.31
CA GLY A 338 -0.79 3.23 -16.25
C GLY A 338 0.28 2.16 -16.02
N LEU A 339 0.78 1.54 -17.09
CA LEU A 339 1.88 0.58 -16.99
C LEU A 339 3.19 1.25 -16.54
N LEU A 340 3.42 2.49 -16.94
CA LEU A 340 4.57 3.26 -16.53
C LEU A 340 4.64 3.41 -15.01
N VAL A 341 3.57 3.95 -14.41
CA VAL A 341 3.52 4.13 -12.96
C VAL A 341 3.52 2.80 -12.23
N GLY A 342 2.84 1.78 -12.77
CA GLY A 342 2.86 0.43 -12.20
C GLY A 342 4.24 -0.21 -12.19
N ALA A 343 5.03 -0.04 -13.26
CA ALA A 343 6.42 -0.49 -13.29
C ALA A 343 7.29 0.27 -12.26
N MET A 344 7.02 1.57 -12.05
CA MET A 344 7.69 2.33 -11.00
C MET A 344 7.26 1.86 -9.60
N ASP A 345 5.99 1.52 -9.38
CA ASP A 345 5.54 0.95 -8.10
C ASP A 345 6.23 -0.38 -7.79
N ILE A 346 6.32 -1.28 -8.77
CA ILE A 346 7.06 -2.55 -8.62
C ILE A 346 8.51 -2.28 -8.24
N ALA A 347 9.13 -1.26 -8.83
CA ALA A 347 10.52 -0.92 -8.57
C ALA A 347 10.73 -0.24 -7.22
N THR A 348 9.83 0.65 -6.81
CA THR A 348 10.00 1.54 -5.65
C THR A 348 9.25 1.09 -4.41
N ALA A 349 8.33 0.15 -4.55
CA ALA A 349 7.39 -0.29 -3.50
C ALA A 349 6.68 0.89 -2.78
N ASN A 350 6.58 2.04 -3.47
CA ASN A 350 6.02 3.28 -2.93
C ASN A 350 5.29 4.08 -4.02
N ASN A 351 3.98 4.20 -3.88
CA ASN A 351 3.11 4.84 -4.86
C ASN A 351 3.42 6.33 -5.08
N THR A 352 3.71 7.10 -4.05
CA THR A 352 4.03 8.52 -4.18
C THR A 352 5.32 8.72 -4.99
N VAL A 353 6.37 7.94 -4.67
CA VAL A 353 7.64 7.98 -5.40
C VAL A 353 7.44 7.55 -6.85
N ALA A 354 6.69 6.47 -7.08
CA ALA A 354 6.37 5.99 -8.43
C ALA A 354 5.67 7.05 -9.28
N ILE A 355 4.68 7.75 -8.72
CA ILE A 355 3.97 8.84 -9.38
C ILE A 355 4.92 10.00 -9.72
N VAL A 356 5.75 10.43 -8.75
CA VAL A 356 6.71 11.52 -8.95
C VAL A 356 7.67 11.19 -10.10
N MET A 357 8.17 9.94 -10.14
CA MET A 357 9.09 9.49 -11.19
C MET A 357 8.42 9.36 -12.56
N ALA A 358 7.18 8.89 -12.62
CA ALA A 358 6.43 8.74 -13.87
C ALA A 358 5.94 10.08 -14.44
N ASN A 359 5.75 11.10 -13.60
CA ASN A 359 5.12 12.38 -13.96
C ASN A 359 5.73 13.07 -15.16
N PRO A 360 7.07 13.27 -15.29
CA PRO A 360 7.64 14.01 -16.43
C PRO A 360 7.27 13.37 -17.77
N ILE A 361 7.39 12.05 -17.87
CA ILE A 361 7.11 11.32 -19.10
C ILE A 361 5.61 11.23 -19.38
N ALA A 362 4.80 10.99 -18.34
CA ALA A 362 3.36 11.01 -18.48
C ALA A 362 2.85 12.38 -18.96
N LYS A 363 3.47 13.48 -18.53
CA LYS A 363 3.15 14.84 -18.99
C LYS A 363 3.50 15.05 -20.48
N GLU A 364 4.65 14.56 -20.92
CA GLU A 364 5.03 14.59 -22.35
C GLU A 364 4.07 13.74 -23.19
N MET A 365 3.76 12.50 -22.74
CA MET A 365 2.80 11.63 -23.43
C MET A 365 1.39 12.25 -23.46
N ALA A 366 0.99 12.95 -22.39
CA ALA A 366 -0.30 13.66 -22.33
C ALA A 366 -0.38 14.76 -23.38
N ALA A 367 0.68 15.56 -23.52
CA ALA A 367 0.77 16.61 -24.52
C ALA A 367 0.79 16.04 -25.95
N GLU A 368 1.59 15.00 -26.20
CA GLU A 368 1.72 14.34 -27.50
C GLU A 368 0.40 13.72 -27.98
N TYR A 369 -0.34 13.04 -27.08
CA TYR A 369 -1.55 12.29 -27.47
C TYR A 369 -2.86 13.02 -27.15
N GLY A 370 -2.82 14.30 -26.78
CA GLY A 370 -4.00 15.12 -26.49
C GLY A 370 -4.81 14.60 -25.28
N ILE A 371 -4.14 14.08 -24.26
CA ILE A 371 -4.74 13.66 -22.99
C ILE A 371 -4.76 14.86 -22.05
N THR A 372 -5.90 15.11 -21.39
CA THR A 372 -5.98 16.24 -20.46
C THR A 372 -5.16 16.01 -19.21
N PRO A 373 -4.54 17.05 -18.62
CA PRO A 373 -3.74 16.92 -17.39
C PRO A 373 -4.47 16.20 -16.25
N LYS A 374 -5.76 16.50 -16.05
CA LYS A 374 -6.57 15.84 -15.03
C LYS A 374 -6.75 14.33 -15.28
N LYS A 375 -6.86 13.91 -16.56
CA LYS A 375 -6.97 12.50 -16.93
C LYS A 375 -5.64 11.78 -16.74
N ALA A 376 -4.52 12.43 -17.09
CA ALA A 376 -3.19 11.89 -16.85
C ALA A 376 -2.93 11.72 -15.34
N ALA A 377 -3.22 12.73 -14.52
CA ALA A 377 -3.11 12.65 -13.06
C ALA A 377 -4.00 11.54 -12.49
N SER A 378 -5.24 11.41 -12.99
CA SER A 378 -6.17 10.34 -12.59
C SER A 378 -5.60 8.95 -12.91
N ILE A 379 -5.03 8.75 -14.09
CA ILE A 379 -4.45 7.47 -14.50
C ILE A 379 -3.24 7.12 -13.61
N LEU A 380 -2.32 8.06 -13.41
CA LEU A 380 -1.15 7.83 -12.58
C LEU A 380 -1.55 7.40 -11.17
N ASP A 381 -2.44 8.13 -10.52
CA ASP A 381 -2.88 7.83 -9.18
C ASP A 381 -3.70 6.52 -9.08
N THR A 382 -4.61 6.29 -10.03
CA THR A 382 -5.44 5.07 -10.03
C THR A 382 -4.62 3.81 -10.27
N PHE A 383 -3.72 3.82 -11.26
CA PHE A 383 -2.88 2.65 -11.54
C PHE A 383 -1.83 2.42 -10.46
N SER A 384 -1.24 3.48 -9.91
CA SER A 384 -0.36 3.38 -8.74
C SER A 384 -1.09 2.73 -7.56
N CYS A 385 -2.32 3.15 -7.27
CA CYS A 385 -3.14 2.52 -6.24
C CYS A 385 -3.36 1.01 -6.50
N ILE A 386 -3.62 0.60 -7.76
CA ILE A 386 -3.81 -0.80 -8.13
C ILE A 386 -2.53 -1.61 -7.88
N PHE A 387 -1.40 -1.15 -8.41
CA PHE A 387 -0.14 -1.90 -8.31
C PHE A 387 0.36 -1.96 -6.87
N GLN A 388 0.41 -0.82 -6.17
CA GLN A 388 0.87 -0.76 -4.78
C GLN A 388 0.08 -1.67 -3.85
N GLY A 389 -1.24 -1.77 -4.04
CA GLY A 389 -2.08 -2.62 -3.20
C GLY A 389 -1.83 -4.11 -3.39
N VAL A 390 -1.39 -4.53 -4.58
CA VAL A 390 -1.19 -5.95 -4.93
C VAL A 390 0.25 -6.40 -4.72
N ILE A 391 1.22 -5.48 -4.67
CA ILE A 391 2.64 -5.83 -4.49
C ILE A 391 2.87 -6.48 -3.11
N PRO A 392 3.40 -7.73 -3.03
CA PRO A 392 3.53 -8.44 -1.76
C PRO A 392 4.53 -7.80 -0.79
N TYR A 393 5.49 -7.04 -1.29
CA TYR A 393 6.49 -6.28 -0.52
C TYR A 393 6.18 -4.79 -0.46
N GLY A 394 5.00 -4.37 -0.89
CA GLY A 394 4.55 -2.98 -0.78
C GLY A 394 4.20 -2.60 0.65
N ALA A 395 4.39 -1.32 0.99
CA ALA A 395 4.18 -0.81 2.35
C ALA A 395 2.79 -1.16 2.94
N GLN A 396 1.75 -1.12 2.11
CA GLN A 396 0.38 -1.47 2.53
C GLN A 396 0.27 -2.92 2.97
N MET A 397 0.84 -3.85 2.19
CA MET A 397 0.80 -5.29 2.48
C MET A 397 1.65 -5.63 3.70
N LEU A 398 2.88 -5.11 3.77
CA LEU A 398 3.79 -5.39 4.88
C LEU A 398 3.22 -4.91 6.22
N VAL A 399 2.64 -3.70 6.26
CA VAL A 399 2.00 -3.18 7.47
C VAL A 399 0.82 -4.03 7.89
N ALA A 400 -0.01 -4.47 6.94
CA ALA A 400 -1.15 -5.34 7.24
C ALA A 400 -0.68 -6.68 7.85
N ILE A 401 0.33 -7.31 7.26
CA ILE A 401 0.90 -8.58 7.74
C ILE A 401 1.53 -8.39 9.12
N SER A 402 2.38 -7.36 9.29
CA SER A 402 3.03 -7.10 10.58
C SER A 402 2.02 -6.86 11.70
N ALA A 403 0.97 -6.08 11.44
CA ALA A 403 -0.09 -5.83 12.43
C ALA A 403 -0.86 -7.11 12.83
N VAL A 404 -1.04 -8.04 11.89
CA VAL A 404 -1.67 -9.33 12.18
C VAL A 404 -0.74 -10.25 12.98
N ASN A 405 0.54 -10.29 12.62
CA ASN A 405 1.55 -11.11 13.29
C ASN A 405 1.74 -10.67 14.74
N GLU A 406 1.76 -9.36 15.03
CA GLU A 406 1.79 -8.79 16.39
C GLU A 406 0.61 -9.26 17.25
N LEU A 407 -0.55 -9.53 16.65
CA LEU A 407 -1.72 -10.07 17.34
C LEU A 407 -1.67 -11.60 17.50
N GLY A 408 -0.57 -12.23 17.11
CA GLY A 408 -0.34 -13.68 17.25
C GLY A 408 -1.11 -14.52 16.23
N SER A 409 -1.50 -13.96 15.11
CA SER A 409 -2.01 -14.67 13.94
C SER A 409 -0.96 -14.60 12.82
N GLN A 410 -0.87 -15.63 11.98
CA GLN A 410 0.04 -15.63 10.83
C GLN A 410 -0.75 -15.53 9.54
N ILE A 411 -0.29 -14.70 8.62
CA ILE A 411 -0.87 -14.52 7.29
C ILE A 411 0.22 -14.14 6.30
N SER A 412 0.16 -14.69 5.10
CA SER A 412 1.06 -14.32 4.02
C SER A 412 0.41 -13.33 3.04
N ALA A 413 1.24 -12.56 2.31
CA ALA A 413 0.78 -11.66 1.26
C ALA A 413 -0.05 -12.41 0.20
N PHE A 414 0.36 -13.62 -0.15
CA PHE A 414 -0.29 -14.43 -1.19
C PHE A 414 -1.67 -14.96 -0.78
N GLN A 415 -1.96 -15.04 0.51
CA GLN A 415 -3.30 -15.34 1.02
C GLN A 415 -4.22 -14.12 0.96
N VAL A 416 -3.68 -12.90 1.13
CA VAL A 416 -4.43 -11.64 1.08
C VAL A 416 -4.71 -11.22 -0.37
N MET A 417 -3.74 -11.35 -1.28
CA MET A 417 -3.84 -10.90 -2.68
C MET A 417 -5.12 -11.35 -3.40
N PRO A 418 -5.56 -12.62 -3.33
CA PRO A 418 -6.80 -13.06 -3.96
C PRO A 418 -8.07 -12.45 -3.35
N ARG A 419 -7.98 -11.85 -2.17
CA ARG A 419 -9.08 -11.21 -1.44
C ARG A 419 -9.11 -9.68 -1.61
N LEU A 420 -8.20 -9.12 -2.39
CA LEU A 420 -8.16 -7.70 -2.72
C LEU A 420 -9.12 -7.38 -3.87
N TYR A 421 -10.41 -7.40 -3.58
CA TYR A 421 -11.45 -7.18 -4.61
C TYR A 421 -11.44 -5.76 -5.18
N TYR A 422 -11.17 -4.75 -4.34
CA TYR A 422 -11.19 -3.36 -4.78
C TYR A 422 -10.18 -3.06 -5.90
N PRO A 423 -8.88 -3.37 -5.80
CA PRO A 423 -7.95 -3.12 -6.90
C PRO A 423 -8.28 -3.92 -8.16
N MET A 424 -8.88 -5.10 -8.05
CA MET A 424 -9.35 -5.88 -9.20
C MET A 424 -10.49 -5.13 -9.94
N PHE A 425 -11.51 -4.66 -9.21
CA PHE A 425 -12.59 -3.88 -9.80
C PHE A 425 -12.14 -2.50 -10.25
N LEU A 426 -11.17 -1.89 -9.57
CA LEU A 426 -10.58 -0.62 -9.96
C LEU A 426 -9.85 -0.74 -11.30
N LEU A 427 -9.12 -1.84 -11.52
CA LEU A 427 -8.49 -2.15 -12.81
C LEU A 427 -9.54 -2.26 -13.92
N ILE A 428 -10.60 -3.04 -13.70
CA ILE A 428 -11.70 -3.21 -14.68
C ILE A 428 -12.34 -1.86 -14.99
N SER A 429 -12.71 -1.08 -13.97
CA SER A 429 -13.31 0.24 -14.12
C SER A 429 -12.39 1.21 -14.87
N SER A 430 -11.08 1.17 -14.58
CA SER A 430 -10.08 2.00 -15.26
C SER A 430 -9.94 1.64 -16.73
N LEU A 431 -9.91 0.35 -17.07
CA LEU A 431 -9.85 -0.11 -18.45
C LEU A 431 -11.12 0.29 -19.24
N ILE A 432 -12.30 0.16 -18.64
CA ILE A 432 -13.55 0.63 -19.23
C ILE A 432 -13.50 2.14 -19.50
N ALA A 433 -12.99 2.92 -18.53
CA ALA A 433 -12.84 4.36 -18.68
C ALA A 433 -11.84 4.78 -19.77
N ILE A 434 -10.78 3.98 -20.00
CA ILE A 434 -9.81 4.21 -21.09
C ILE A 434 -10.42 3.85 -22.45
N VAL A 435 -11.11 2.72 -22.55
CA VAL A 435 -11.69 2.23 -23.82
C VAL A 435 -12.93 3.03 -24.20
N GLY A 436 -13.77 3.42 -23.22
CA GLY A 436 -15.05 4.11 -23.40
C GLY A 436 -14.94 5.57 -23.86
N VAL A 437 -13.72 6.14 -23.88
CA VAL A 437 -13.50 7.50 -24.41
C VAL A 437 -13.73 7.52 -25.92
N LYS A 438 -15.00 7.71 -26.35
CA LYS A 438 -15.34 8.04 -27.74
C LYS A 438 -14.52 9.25 -28.16
N GLY A 439 -13.76 9.09 -29.23
CA GLY A 439 -12.93 10.14 -29.80
C GLY A 439 -13.76 11.36 -30.19
N ARG A 440 -13.97 12.29 -29.28
CA ARG A 440 -14.36 13.64 -29.66
C ARG A 440 -13.15 14.27 -30.37
N ARG A 441 -13.10 14.13 -31.71
CA ARG A 441 -12.30 14.99 -32.59
C ARG A 441 -12.75 16.43 -32.37
N ARG A 442 -12.20 17.12 -31.35
CA ARG A 442 -12.17 18.57 -31.39
C ARG A 442 -11.06 18.96 -32.33
N ARG A 443 -11.44 19.37 -33.55
CA ARG A 443 -10.60 20.18 -34.43
C ARG A 443 -10.13 21.37 -33.60
N TYR A 444 -8.85 21.39 -33.19
CA TYR A 444 -8.18 22.66 -32.91
C TYR A 444 -8.03 23.38 -34.24
N ARG A 445 -8.93 24.33 -34.50
CA ARG A 445 -8.66 25.40 -35.47
C ARG A 445 -7.54 26.23 -34.88
N LYS A 446 -6.53 26.48 -35.77
CA LYS A 446 -5.36 27.34 -35.59
C LYS A 446 -5.78 28.74 -35.13
#